data_2ffafa39b1b6530ce8d275fb22a130a7
#
_entry.id   2ffafa39b1b6530ce8d275fb22a130a7
#
_cell.length_a   1.000
_cell.length_b   1.000
_cell.length_c   1.000
_cell.angle_alpha   90.00
_cell.angle_beta   90.00
_cell.angle_gamma   90.00
#
_symmetry.space_group_name_H-M   'P 1'
#
loop_
_entity.id
_entity.type
_entity.pdbx_description
1 polymer ?
#
loop_
_entity_poly.entity_id
_entity_poly.type
_entity_poly.pdbx_seq_one_letter_code
_entity_poly.pdbx_strand_id
1 'polypeptide(L)'
;ALSREAARYLALWMAYEDTIRVAELKTRGTRSARVENEVRLGAGQVMDVTEYMHPRLREVCDVMPAGLGRFVMNSPAMRRMLEPFFTKGRHVATTSLRWHLALRIVAALRAIRPSTLRYHEEQERIEGWLGLAVTFAATDRPAAVELLACQQLLKGYSDTFDRGLANFTAIMGEAQLLVGRADAAATLRTLREAALSDENGYALSCVLSQDKAA
;
A
#
# COMPACT_ATOMS: atom_id res chain seq x y z
N ALA A 1 6.50 1.58 25.54
CA ALA A 1 7.20 1.48 24.25
C ALA A 1 6.33 0.77 23.20
N LEU A 2 5.93 -0.50 23.42
CA LEU A 2 5.19 -1.32 22.45
C LEU A 2 3.91 -0.65 21.92
N SER A 3 3.02 -0.16 22.80
CA SER A 3 1.76 0.48 22.41
C SER A 3 1.99 1.74 21.55
N ARG A 4 3.08 2.46 21.76
CA ARG A 4 3.43 3.62 20.96
C ARG A 4 3.87 3.21 19.55
N GLU A 5 4.67 2.15 19.42
CA GLU A 5 5.09 1.64 18.12
C GLU A 5 3.89 1.02 17.37
N ALA A 6 3.02 0.27 18.06
CA ALA A 6 1.80 -0.25 17.48
C ALA A 6 0.90 0.87 16.95
N ALA A 7 0.66 1.91 17.73
CA ALA A 7 -0.14 3.06 17.30
C ALA A 7 0.49 3.80 16.11
N ARG A 8 1.83 3.97 16.12
CA ARG A 8 2.57 4.63 15.04
C ARG A 8 2.43 3.86 13.72
N TYR A 9 2.76 2.57 13.72
CA TYR A 9 2.73 1.77 12.49
C TYR A 9 1.30 1.50 12.00
N LEU A 10 0.34 1.33 12.92
CA LEU A 10 -1.06 1.23 12.56
C LEU A 10 -1.57 2.52 11.89
N ALA A 11 -1.25 3.69 12.45
CA ALA A 11 -1.64 4.97 11.85
C ALA A 11 -1.01 5.16 10.46
N LEU A 12 0.25 4.76 10.28
CA LEU A 12 0.91 4.78 8.97
C LEU A 12 0.21 3.85 7.98
N TRP A 13 -0.14 2.65 8.41
CA TRP A 13 -0.83 1.69 7.54
C TRP A 13 -2.23 2.17 7.17
N MET A 14 -3.02 2.64 8.14
CA MET A 14 -4.37 3.17 7.90
C MET A 14 -4.39 4.42 7.00
N ALA A 15 -3.27 5.12 6.90
CA ALA A 15 -3.10 6.27 6.03
C ALA A 15 -2.71 5.89 4.58
N TYR A 16 -2.87 4.59 4.18
CA TYR A 16 -2.51 4.15 2.83
C TYR A 16 -3.20 4.98 1.74
N GLU A 17 -2.47 5.21 0.66
CA GLU A 17 -2.93 5.98 -0.48
C GLU A 17 -3.47 5.03 -1.56
N ASP A 18 -4.80 4.94 -1.64
CA ASP A 18 -5.51 4.30 -2.74
C ASP A 18 -5.88 5.34 -3.83
N THR A 19 -6.45 4.87 -4.92
CA THR A 19 -6.87 5.73 -6.04
C THR A 19 -7.87 6.80 -5.58
N ILE A 20 -8.73 6.51 -4.60
CA ILE A 20 -9.69 7.48 -4.02
C ILE A 20 -8.94 8.60 -3.29
N ARG A 21 -7.96 8.23 -2.47
CA ARG A 21 -7.14 9.18 -1.72
C ARG A 21 -6.28 10.03 -2.64
N VAL A 22 -5.66 9.42 -3.63
CA VAL A 22 -4.87 10.13 -4.65
C VAL A 22 -5.74 11.15 -5.40
N ALA A 23 -6.95 10.76 -5.84
CA ALA A 23 -7.88 11.65 -6.52
C ALA A 23 -8.31 12.84 -5.62
N GLU A 24 -8.55 12.57 -4.33
CA GLU A 24 -8.87 13.61 -3.34
C GLU A 24 -7.71 14.59 -3.16
N LEU A 25 -6.48 14.11 -2.99
CA LEU A 25 -5.29 14.94 -2.86
C LEU A 25 -5.06 15.82 -4.09
N LYS A 26 -5.30 15.26 -5.29
CA LYS A 26 -5.12 15.98 -6.56
C LYS A 26 -6.17 17.05 -6.81
N THR A 27 -7.34 16.96 -6.21
CA THR A 27 -8.45 17.90 -6.38
C THR A 27 -8.60 18.90 -5.22
N ARG A 28 -7.68 18.92 -4.27
CA ARG A 28 -7.70 19.89 -3.16
C ARG A 28 -7.31 21.29 -3.63
N GLY A 29 -8.07 22.30 -3.20
CA GLY A 29 -7.74 23.71 -3.48
C GLY A 29 -6.36 24.12 -2.91
N THR A 30 -5.99 23.59 -1.74
CA THR A 30 -4.67 23.83 -1.13
C THR A 30 -3.51 23.31 -2.01
N ARG A 31 -3.73 22.27 -2.83
CA ARG A 31 -2.73 21.80 -3.78
C ARG A 31 -2.47 22.82 -4.88
N SER A 32 -3.52 23.38 -5.49
CA SER A 32 -3.39 24.39 -6.53
C SER A 32 -2.60 25.59 -6.02
N ALA A 33 -2.99 26.13 -4.86
CA ALA A 33 -2.30 27.26 -4.24
C ALA A 33 -0.81 26.96 -3.94
N ARG A 34 -0.50 25.73 -3.50
CA ARG A 34 0.88 25.32 -3.27
C ARG A 34 1.68 25.30 -4.57
N VAL A 35 1.14 24.68 -5.63
CA VAL A 35 1.83 24.60 -6.93
C VAL A 35 2.01 25.97 -7.54
N GLU A 36 1.00 26.87 -7.48
CA GLU A 36 1.10 28.26 -7.91
C GLU A 36 2.25 28.98 -7.21
N ASN A 37 2.40 28.79 -5.89
CA ASN A 37 3.49 29.38 -5.12
C ASN A 37 4.86 28.77 -5.47
N GLU A 38 4.94 27.44 -5.68
CA GLU A 38 6.17 26.74 -6.04
C GLU A 38 6.71 27.19 -7.41
N VAL A 39 5.82 27.37 -8.41
CA VAL A 39 6.19 27.84 -9.75
C VAL A 39 6.27 29.36 -9.84
N ARG A 40 5.97 30.09 -8.76
CA ARG A 40 5.98 31.56 -8.68
C ARG A 40 5.14 32.21 -9.77
N LEU A 41 3.90 31.77 -9.90
CA LEU A 41 2.98 32.26 -10.91
C LEU A 41 2.76 33.78 -10.77
N GLY A 42 3.00 34.52 -11.86
CA GLY A 42 2.78 35.99 -11.89
C GLY A 42 1.32 36.35 -12.11
N ALA A 43 0.97 37.60 -11.76
CA ALA A 43 -0.39 38.09 -11.96
C ALA A 43 -0.83 38.00 -13.43
N GLY A 44 -2.00 37.38 -13.67
CA GLY A 44 -2.56 37.17 -15.01
C GLY A 44 -2.01 35.98 -15.79
N GLN A 45 -1.09 35.21 -15.22
CA GLN A 45 -0.64 33.97 -15.83
C GLN A 45 -1.60 32.81 -15.51
N VAL A 46 -1.76 31.91 -16.45
CA VAL A 46 -2.56 30.67 -16.30
C VAL A 46 -1.62 29.48 -16.22
N MET A 47 -1.87 28.59 -15.24
CA MET A 47 -1.11 27.38 -15.04
C MET A 47 -1.86 26.19 -15.65
N ASP A 48 -1.17 25.38 -16.44
CA ASP A 48 -1.65 24.06 -16.86
C ASP A 48 -0.80 22.96 -16.23
N VAL A 49 -1.46 21.99 -15.58
CA VAL A 49 -0.81 20.88 -14.90
C VAL A 49 -1.23 19.59 -15.57
N THR A 50 -0.27 18.94 -16.23
CA THR A 50 -0.46 17.63 -16.85
C THR A 50 0.33 16.59 -16.06
N GLU A 51 -0.35 15.52 -15.65
CA GLU A 51 0.25 14.41 -14.95
C GLU A 51 0.19 13.13 -15.80
N TYR A 52 1.22 12.33 -15.72
CA TYR A 52 1.21 11.00 -16.30
C TYR A 52 0.61 10.01 -15.30
N MET A 53 -0.51 9.41 -15.68
CA MET A 53 -1.22 8.41 -14.89
C MET A 53 -1.29 7.10 -15.63
N HIS A 54 -0.99 6.00 -14.94
CA HIS A 54 -1.06 4.66 -15.50
C HIS A 54 -1.89 3.76 -14.57
N PRO A 55 -3.22 3.96 -14.50
CA PRO A 55 -4.07 3.09 -13.70
C PRO A 55 -4.05 1.68 -14.28
N ARG A 56 -3.63 0.70 -13.48
CA ARG A 56 -3.72 -0.72 -13.81
C ARG A 56 -5.11 -1.25 -13.53
N LEU A 57 -5.47 -2.37 -14.17
CA LEU A 57 -6.75 -3.05 -13.90
C LEU A 57 -6.94 -3.33 -12.41
N ARG A 58 -5.86 -3.73 -11.71
CA ARG A 58 -5.88 -3.96 -10.26
C ARG A 58 -6.35 -2.72 -9.48
N GLU A 59 -5.78 -1.54 -9.76
CA GLU A 59 -6.11 -0.29 -9.09
C GLU A 59 -7.56 0.15 -9.33
N VAL A 60 -8.12 -0.21 -10.50
CA VAL A 60 -9.54 0.01 -10.79
C VAL A 60 -10.42 -0.97 -10.00
N CYS A 61 -10.03 -2.23 -9.91
CA CYS A 61 -10.75 -3.23 -9.12
C CYS A 61 -10.71 -2.90 -7.62
N ASP A 62 -9.63 -2.32 -7.15
CA ASP A 62 -9.43 -1.92 -5.76
C ASP A 62 -10.49 -0.92 -5.26
N VAL A 63 -11.02 -0.05 -6.13
CA VAL A 63 -12.07 0.92 -5.77
C VAL A 63 -13.48 0.40 -6.04
N MET A 64 -13.63 -0.80 -6.60
CA MET A 64 -14.93 -1.46 -6.77
C MET A 64 -15.40 -2.08 -5.43
N PRO A 65 -16.73 -2.32 -5.28
CA PRO A 65 -17.25 -3.17 -4.22
C PRO A 65 -16.50 -4.51 -4.16
N ALA A 66 -16.16 -4.98 -2.97
CA ALA A 66 -15.26 -6.12 -2.76
C ALA A 66 -15.65 -7.38 -3.55
N GLY A 67 -16.95 -7.71 -3.61
CA GLY A 67 -17.45 -8.85 -4.37
C GLY A 67 -17.18 -8.73 -5.87
N LEU A 68 -17.44 -7.56 -6.44
CA LEU A 68 -17.22 -7.29 -7.86
C LEU A 68 -15.71 -7.26 -8.20
N GLY A 69 -14.91 -6.57 -7.39
CA GLY A 69 -13.46 -6.53 -7.57
C GLY A 69 -12.82 -7.92 -7.52
N ARG A 70 -13.21 -8.74 -6.54
CA ARG A 70 -12.76 -10.15 -6.44
C ARG A 70 -13.19 -10.98 -7.65
N PHE A 71 -14.41 -10.82 -8.10
CA PHE A 71 -14.91 -11.54 -9.28
C PHE A 71 -14.06 -11.23 -10.53
N VAL A 72 -13.78 -9.94 -10.79
CA VAL A 72 -12.94 -9.53 -11.92
C VAL A 72 -11.52 -10.07 -11.77
N MET A 73 -10.91 -9.93 -10.59
CA MET A 73 -9.51 -10.34 -10.34
C MET A 73 -9.32 -11.85 -10.38
N ASN A 74 -10.31 -12.63 -9.95
CA ASN A 74 -10.25 -14.09 -9.91
C ASN A 74 -10.70 -14.75 -11.23
N SER A 75 -11.30 -14.00 -12.17
CA SER A 75 -11.73 -14.52 -13.47
C SER A 75 -10.67 -14.27 -14.54
N PRO A 76 -9.95 -15.31 -15.03
CA PRO A 76 -8.98 -15.15 -16.11
C PRO A 76 -9.58 -14.57 -17.39
N ALA A 77 -10.84 -14.92 -17.70
CA ALA A 77 -11.56 -14.40 -18.86
C ALA A 77 -11.81 -12.89 -18.75
N MET A 78 -12.29 -12.42 -17.60
CA MET A 78 -12.52 -11.00 -17.34
C MET A 78 -11.22 -10.20 -17.39
N ARG A 79 -10.17 -10.71 -16.75
CA ARG A 79 -8.84 -10.07 -16.80
C ARG A 79 -8.35 -9.94 -18.23
N ARG A 80 -8.34 -11.03 -19.00
CA ARG A 80 -7.91 -11.06 -20.41
C ARG A 80 -8.69 -10.07 -21.28
N MET A 81 -9.98 -9.89 -21.01
CA MET A 81 -10.83 -8.95 -21.71
C MET A 81 -10.55 -7.49 -21.33
N LEU A 82 -10.29 -7.21 -20.04
CA LEU A 82 -10.19 -5.85 -19.52
C LEU A 82 -8.74 -5.30 -19.50
N GLU A 83 -7.73 -6.12 -19.23
CA GLU A 83 -6.32 -5.71 -19.16
C GLU A 83 -5.86 -4.83 -20.34
N PRO A 84 -6.23 -5.09 -21.63
CA PRO A 84 -5.79 -4.26 -22.75
C PRO A 84 -6.20 -2.78 -22.65
N PHE A 85 -7.26 -2.47 -21.92
CA PHE A 85 -7.72 -1.09 -21.71
C PHE A 85 -6.88 -0.32 -20.68
N PHE A 86 -6.09 -1.04 -19.88
CA PHE A 86 -5.29 -0.51 -18.76
C PHE A 86 -3.78 -0.70 -18.95
N THR A 87 -3.33 -1.02 -20.15
CA THR A 87 -1.90 -1.21 -20.48
C THR A 87 -1.17 0.07 -20.81
N LYS A 88 -1.89 1.14 -21.14
CA LYS A 88 -1.28 2.40 -21.59
C LYS A 88 -1.47 3.51 -20.57
N GLY A 89 -0.37 4.17 -20.22
CA GLY A 89 -0.42 5.40 -19.45
C GLY A 89 -1.12 6.54 -20.22
N ARG A 90 -1.69 7.47 -19.48
CA ARG A 90 -2.43 8.61 -20.04
C ARG A 90 -1.90 9.92 -19.47
N HIS A 91 -1.77 10.91 -20.34
CA HIS A 91 -1.56 12.29 -19.91
C HIS A 91 -2.90 12.88 -19.46
N VAL A 92 -2.96 13.28 -18.20
CA VAL A 92 -4.16 13.79 -17.55
C VAL A 92 -3.91 15.25 -17.19
N ALA A 93 -4.52 16.16 -17.95
CA ALA A 93 -4.51 17.59 -17.62
C ALA A 93 -5.43 17.84 -16.42
N THR A 94 -4.88 17.80 -15.21
CA THR A 94 -5.66 17.92 -13.96
C THR A 94 -6.31 19.27 -13.76
N THR A 95 -5.83 20.28 -14.46
CA THR A 95 -6.42 21.63 -14.54
C THR A 95 -7.61 21.73 -15.51
N SER A 96 -7.79 20.75 -16.42
CA SER A 96 -8.94 20.75 -17.31
C SER A 96 -10.22 20.34 -16.57
N LEU A 97 -11.34 20.99 -16.88
CA LEU A 97 -12.63 20.76 -16.23
C LEU A 97 -13.05 19.27 -16.29
N ARG A 98 -12.86 18.62 -17.43
CA ARG A 98 -13.19 17.21 -17.64
C ARG A 98 -12.47 16.29 -16.67
N TRP A 99 -11.16 16.42 -16.59
CA TRP A 99 -10.34 15.58 -15.72
C TRP A 99 -10.48 15.93 -14.25
N HIS A 100 -10.62 17.22 -13.95
CA HIS A 100 -10.91 17.67 -12.59
C HIS A 100 -12.22 17.06 -12.08
N LEU A 101 -13.30 17.12 -12.89
CA LEU A 101 -14.59 16.52 -12.53
C LEU A 101 -14.49 14.99 -12.37
N ALA A 102 -13.78 14.29 -13.28
CA ALA A 102 -13.57 12.87 -13.17
C ALA A 102 -12.84 12.47 -11.86
N LEU A 103 -11.77 13.19 -11.50
CA LEU A 103 -11.06 12.99 -10.24
C LEU A 103 -11.94 13.29 -9.02
N ARG A 104 -12.79 14.33 -9.10
CA ARG A 104 -13.76 14.65 -8.03
C ARG A 104 -14.80 13.53 -7.84
N ILE A 105 -15.26 12.92 -8.91
CA ILE A 105 -16.16 11.75 -8.84
C ILE A 105 -15.45 10.59 -8.14
N VAL A 106 -14.22 10.28 -8.53
CA VAL A 106 -13.41 9.23 -7.87
C VAL A 106 -13.20 9.56 -6.40
N ALA A 107 -12.85 10.82 -6.06
CA ALA A 107 -12.69 11.25 -4.68
C ALA A 107 -13.99 11.12 -3.85
N ALA A 108 -15.16 11.33 -4.47
CA ALA A 108 -16.46 11.17 -3.80
C ALA A 108 -16.76 9.71 -3.40
N LEU A 109 -16.10 8.72 -4.04
CA LEU A 109 -16.21 7.31 -3.64
C LEU A 109 -15.69 7.04 -2.21
N ARG A 110 -15.05 8.03 -1.57
CA ARG A 110 -14.66 7.92 -0.15
C ARG A 110 -15.79 7.51 0.78
N ALA A 111 -17.03 7.88 0.44
CA ALA A 111 -18.23 7.53 1.23
C ALA A 111 -18.49 6.02 1.26
N ILE A 112 -18.13 5.31 0.19
CA ILE A 112 -18.29 3.86 0.05
C ILE A 112 -16.96 3.10 0.19
N ARG A 113 -15.85 3.79 0.52
CA ARG A 113 -14.53 3.19 0.69
C ARG A 113 -14.53 1.93 1.57
N PRO A 114 -15.27 1.87 2.71
CA PRO A 114 -15.33 0.65 3.52
C PRO A 114 -15.89 -0.58 2.81
N SER A 115 -16.60 -0.43 1.69
CA SER A 115 -17.11 -1.54 0.89
C SER A 115 -16.19 -1.97 -0.25
N THR A 116 -15.07 -1.25 -0.47
CA THR A 116 -14.17 -1.51 -1.60
C THR A 116 -13.27 -2.72 -1.37
N LEU A 117 -12.79 -3.32 -2.47
CA LEU A 117 -11.90 -4.47 -2.41
C LEU A 117 -10.62 -4.15 -1.62
N ARG A 118 -9.98 -3.01 -1.94
CA ARG A 118 -8.75 -2.57 -1.28
C ARG A 118 -8.93 -2.44 0.23
N TYR A 119 -10.03 -1.81 0.67
CA TYR A 119 -10.29 -1.63 2.10
C TYR A 119 -10.37 -2.98 2.82
N HIS A 120 -11.13 -3.94 2.28
CA HIS A 120 -11.27 -5.26 2.90
C HIS A 120 -9.93 -5.99 3.00
N GLU A 121 -9.13 -5.98 1.92
CA GLU A 121 -7.81 -6.61 1.92
C GLU A 121 -6.84 -5.96 2.92
N GLU A 122 -6.85 -4.62 3.02
CA GLU A 122 -5.99 -3.93 3.99
C GLU A 122 -6.42 -4.20 5.43
N GLN A 123 -7.73 -4.21 5.71
CA GLN A 123 -8.22 -4.55 7.06
C GLN A 123 -7.85 -5.99 7.44
N GLU A 124 -8.04 -6.93 6.57
CA GLU A 124 -7.67 -8.34 6.80
C GLU A 124 -6.17 -8.48 7.12
N ARG A 125 -5.30 -7.79 6.37
CA ARG A 125 -3.85 -7.78 6.63
C ARG A 125 -3.49 -7.11 7.95
N ILE A 126 -4.11 -5.96 8.26
CA ILE A 126 -3.90 -5.22 9.52
C ILE A 126 -4.32 -6.08 10.72
N GLU A 127 -5.48 -6.71 10.65
CA GLU A 127 -5.98 -7.58 11.72
C GLU A 127 -5.07 -8.78 11.95
N GLY A 128 -4.63 -9.45 10.87
CA GLY A 128 -3.68 -10.57 10.97
C GLY A 128 -2.34 -10.16 11.58
N TRP A 129 -1.78 -9.04 11.13
CA TRP A 129 -0.53 -8.49 11.64
C TRP A 129 -0.64 -8.07 13.11
N LEU A 130 -1.71 -7.38 13.52
CA LEU A 130 -1.94 -7.00 14.93
C LEU A 130 -2.17 -8.24 15.80
N GLY A 131 -2.94 -9.22 15.33
CA GLY A 131 -3.17 -10.47 16.05
C GLY A 131 -1.86 -11.21 16.35
N LEU A 132 -0.97 -11.30 15.36
CA LEU A 132 0.34 -11.89 15.54
C LEU A 132 1.23 -11.06 16.48
N ALA A 133 1.18 -9.73 16.39
CA ALA A 133 1.90 -8.84 17.30
C ALA A 133 1.43 -8.99 18.76
N VAL A 134 0.13 -9.18 18.98
CA VAL A 134 -0.44 -9.48 20.32
C VAL A 134 0.07 -10.82 20.84
N THR A 135 0.13 -11.83 19.98
CA THR A 135 0.68 -13.16 20.34
C THR A 135 2.13 -13.05 20.81
N PHE A 136 2.98 -12.35 20.06
CA PHE A 136 4.37 -12.10 20.50
C PHE A 136 4.43 -11.24 21.77
N ALA A 137 3.57 -10.23 21.89
CA ALA A 137 3.61 -9.32 23.04
C ALA A 137 3.39 -10.02 24.39
N ALA A 138 2.73 -11.19 24.38
CA ALA A 138 2.49 -11.99 25.58
C ALA A 138 3.76 -12.66 26.12
N THR A 139 4.72 -13.01 25.24
CA THR A 139 5.91 -13.79 25.60
C THR A 139 7.22 -13.09 25.25
N ASP A 140 7.28 -12.37 24.12
CA ASP A 140 8.47 -11.70 23.57
C ASP A 140 8.12 -10.31 23.04
N ARG A 141 8.18 -9.29 23.92
CA ARG A 141 7.94 -7.91 23.53
C ARG A 141 8.92 -7.35 22.49
N PRO A 142 10.22 -7.62 22.55
CA PRO A 142 11.16 -7.29 21.47
C PRO A 142 10.72 -7.82 20.09
N ALA A 143 10.34 -9.10 20.00
CA ALA A 143 9.84 -9.68 18.75
C ALA A 143 8.55 -8.98 18.25
N ALA A 144 7.63 -8.65 19.17
CA ALA A 144 6.45 -7.88 18.81
C ALA A 144 6.79 -6.51 18.20
N VAL A 145 7.82 -5.81 18.69
CA VAL A 145 8.27 -4.52 18.14
C VAL A 145 8.86 -4.70 16.74
N GLU A 146 9.71 -5.72 16.53
CA GLU A 146 10.28 -6.00 15.20
C GLU A 146 9.19 -6.40 14.19
N LEU A 147 8.22 -7.21 14.60
CA LEU A 147 7.06 -7.55 13.76
C LEU A 147 6.25 -6.31 13.37
N LEU A 148 5.97 -5.42 14.32
CA LEU A 148 5.28 -4.15 14.04
C LEU A 148 6.07 -3.30 13.06
N ALA A 149 7.39 -3.28 13.16
CA ALA A 149 8.26 -2.52 12.25
C ALA A 149 8.27 -3.07 10.81
N CYS A 150 7.86 -4.30 10.56
CA CYS A 150 7.74 -4.85 9.21
C CYS A 150 6.71 -4.10 8.33
N GLN A 151 5.80 -3.32 8.94
CA GLN A 151 4.91 -2.41 8.19
C GLN A 151 5.68 -1.44 7.28
N GLN A 152 6.94 -1.12 7.58
CA GLN A 152 7.79 -0.26 6.74
C GLN A 152 8.01 -0.80 5.32
N LEU A 153 7.77 -2.08 5.09
CA LEU A 153 7.86 -2.71 3.77
C LEU A 153 6.70 -2.31 2.86
N LEU A 154 5.55 -1.94 3.44
CA LEU A 154 4.34 -1.57 2.73
C LEU A 154 4.38 -0.08 2.37
N LYS A 155 5.13 0.25 1.32
CA LYS A 155 5.32 1.63 0.83
C LYS A 155 5.25 1.68 -0.69
N GLY A 156 5.04 2.89 -1.21
CA GLY A 156 5.05 3.14 -2.65
C GLY A 156 3.76 2.70 -3.37
N TYR A 157 3.86 2.62 -4.69
CA TYR A 157 2.74 2.33 -5.59
C TYR A 157 3.12 1.23 -6.57
N SER A 158 2.10 0.62 -7.16
CA SER A 158 2.25 -0.36 -8.24
C SER A 158 3.30 -1.44 -7.90
N ASP A 159 4.32 -1.62 -8.72
CA ASP A 159 5.33 -2.66 -8.55
C ASP A 159 6.12 -2.56 -7.24
N THR A 160 6.38 -1.35 -6.74
CA THR A 160 7.07 -1.16 -5.46
C THR A 160 6.20 -1.65 -4.30
N PHE A 161 4.90 -1.34 -4.34
CA PHE A 161 3.96 -1.87 -3.36
C PHE A 161 3.83 -3.40 -3.45
N ASP A 162 3.71 -3.93 -4.66
CA ASP A 162 3.54 -5.38 -4.87
C ASP A 162 4.76 -6.16 -4.37
N ARG A 163 5.97 -5.67 -4.62
CA ARG A 163 7.21 -6.26 -4.07
C ARG A 163 7.26 -6.16 -2.55
N GLY A 164 6.95 -4.99 -2.00
CA GLY A 164 6.90 -4.79 -0.55
C GLY A 164 5.89 -5.70 0.13
N LEU A 165 4.71 -5.88 -0.49
CA LEU A 165 3.67 -6.78 0.01
C LEU A 165 4.10 -8.24 -0.07
N ALA A 166 4.79 -8.67 -1.12
CA ALA A 166 5.33 -10.02 -1.24
C ALA A 166 6.35 -10.29 -0.13
N ASN A 167 7.31 -9.38 0.09
CA ASN A 167 8.29 -9.48 1.16
C ASN A 167 7.63 -9.49 2.54
N PHE A 168 6.67 -8.61 2.78
CA PHE A 168 5.89 -8.58 4.02
C PHE A 168 5.16 -9.90 4.26
N THR A 169 4.48 -10.43 3.25
CA THR A 169 3.73 -11.69 3.36
C THR A 169 4.66 -12.87 3.69
N ALA A 170 5.83 -12.93 3.06
CA ALA A 170 6.84 -13.94 3.36
C ALA A 170 7.32 -13.88 4.82
N ILE A 171 7.59 -12.65 5.32
CA ILE A 171 7.98 -12.46 6.73
C ILE A 171 6.84 -12.83 7.68
N MET A 172 5.59 -12.47 7.36
CA MET A 172 4.44 -12.85 8.20
C MET A 172 4.25 -14.38 8.29
N GLY A 173 4.47 -15.08 7.18
CA GLY A 173 4.46 -16.55 7.18
C GLY A 173 5.53 -17.14 8.08
N GLU A 174 6.77 -16.63 8.00
CA GLU A 174 7.88 -17.09 8.85
C GLU A 174 7.65 -16.70 10.31
N ALA A 175 7.17 -15.50 10.58
CA ALA A 175 6.89 -15.02 11.92
C ALA A 175 5.95 -15.93 12.73
N GLN A 176 4.99 -16.59 12.07
CA GLN A 176 4.13 -17.57 12.74
C GLN A 176 4.90 -18.76 13.30
N LEU A 177 5.97 -19.18 12.62
CA LEU A 177 6.84 -20.29 13.03
C LEU A 177 7.83 -19.89 14.14
N LEU A 178 8.08 -18.58 14.28
CA LEU A 178 8.98 -18.03 15.29
C LEU A 178 8.32 -17.81 16.66
N VAL A 179 7.00 -17.99 16.78
CA VAL A 179 6.30 -17.81 18.06
C VAL A 179 6.83 -18.78 19.10
N GLY A 180 7.33 -18.25 20.22
CA GLY A 180 7.92 -19.05 21.31
C GLY A 180 9.40 -19.40 21.15
N ARG A 181 10.04 -19.03 20.04
CA ARG A 181 11.50 -19.19 19.86
C ARG A 181 12.26 -18.08 20.61
N ALA A 182 13.36 -18.43 21.23
CA ALA A 182 14.20 -17.48 21.98
C ALA A 182 14.91 -16.44 21.10
N ASP A 183 15.13 -16.76 19.83
CA ASP A 183 15.79 -15.91 18.83
C ASP A 183 14.83 -15.13 17.94
N ALA A 184 13.51 -15.20 18.20
CA ALA A 184 12.47 -14.61 17.34
C ALA A 184 12.70 -13.13 17.02
N ALA A 185 13.06 -12.32 18.02
CA ALA A 185 13.32 -10.90 17.82
C ALA A 185 14.52 -10.63 16.89
N ALA A 186 15.61 -11.38 17.04
CA ALA A 186 16.79 -11.26 16.21
C ALA A 186 16.51 -11.71 14.78
N THR A 187 15.81 -12.83 14.61
CA THR A 187 15.43 -13.37 13.31
C THR A 187 14.50 -12.41 12.57
N LEU A 188 13.44 -11.90 13.21
CA LEU A 188 12.52 -10.91 12.60
C LEU A 188 13.25 -9.63 12.16
N ARG A 189 14.20 -9.16 12.97
CA ARG A 189 15.04 -8.01 12.60
C ARG A 189 15.84 -8.30 11.34
N THR A 190 16.53 -9.44 11.30
CA THR A 190 17.35 -9.85 10.15
C THR A 190 16.51 -9.94 8.87
N LEU A 191 15.33 -10.58 8.96
CA LEU A 191 14.40 -10.71 7.84
C LEU A 191 13.92 -9.33 7.34
N ARG A 192 13.53 -8.44 8.25
CA ARG A 192 13.10 -7.08 7.91
C ARG A 192 14.22 -6.28 7.26
N GLU A 193 15.43 -6.32 7.82
CA GLU A 193 16.60 -5.61 7.28
C GLU A 193 17.00 -6.14 5.91
N ALA A 194 16.98 -7.46 5.70
CA ALA A 194 17.20 -8.05 4.40
C ALA A 194 16.17 -7.57 3.37
N ALA A 195 14.87 -7.55 3.73
CA ALA A 195 13.81 -7.08 2.86
C ALA A 195 13.89 -5.57 2.55
N LEU A 196 14.40 -4.75 3.48
CA LEU A 196 14.60 -3.32 3.28
C LEU A 196 15.86 -3.01 2.43
N SER A 197 16.88 -3.87 2.50
CA SER A 197 18.12 -3.69 1.73
C SER A 197 17.96 -4.00 0.25
N ASP A 198 17.04 -4.92 -0.09
CA ASP A 198 16.76 -5.34 -1.46
C ASP A 198 15.26 -5.49 -1.71
N GLU A 199 14.68 -4.51 -2.36
CA GLU A 199 13.25 -4.47 -2.67
C GLU A 199 12.79 -5.63 -3.58
N ASN A 200 13.69 -6.28 -4.33
CA ASN A 200 13.34 -7.42 -5.17
C ASN A 200 13.21 -8.74 -4.38
N GLY A 201 13.58 -8.74 -3.09
CA GLY A 201 13.41 -9.86 -2.19
C GLY A 201 14.46 -10.97 -2.32
N TYR A 202 15.53 -10.76 -3.11
CA TYR A 202 16.60 -11.76 -3.22
C TYR A 202 17.33 -11.95 -1.88
N ALA A 203 17.71 -10.84 -1.23
CA ALA A 203 18.36 -10.90 0.08
C ALA A 203 17.48 -11.59 1.13
N LEU A 204 16.17 -11.27 1.13
CA LEU A 204 15.20 -11.94 2.01
C LEU A 204 15.13 -13.46 1.73
N SER A 205 15.07 -13.85 0.46
CA SER A 205 15.00 -15.28 0.08
C SER A 205 16.23 -16.05 0.50
N CYS A 206 17.42 -15.45 0.44
CA CYS A 206 18.67 -16.04 0.94
C CYS A 206 18.59 -16.29 2.46
N VAL A 207 18.12 -15.34 3.24
CA VAL A 207 17.98 -15.50 4.70
C VAL A 207 16.95 -16.57 5.04
N LEU A 208 15.79 -16.56 4.38
CA LEU A 208 14.74 -17.58 4.59
C LEU A 208 15.20 -19.01 4.24
N SER A 209 16.07 -19.16 3.25
CA SER A 209 16.61 -20.48 2.89
C SER A 209 17.64 -20.98 3.90
N GLN A 210 18.40 -20.09 4.53
CA GLN A 210 19.38 -20.41 5.57
C GLN A 210 18.70 -20.84 6.89
N ASP A 211 17.64 -20.15 7.31
CA ASP A 211 16.90 -20.46 8.54
C ASP A 211 16.20 -21.85 8.45
N LYS A 212 15.78 -22.26 7.25
CA LYS A 212 15.20 -23.60 7.02
C LYS A 212 16.21 -24.74 7.01
N ALA A 213 17.49 -24.43 6.85
CA ALA A 213 18.57 -25.41 6.81
C ALA A 213 19.27 -25.60 8.17
N ALA A 214 19.00 -24.75 9.15
CA ALA A 214 19.54 -24.76 10.51
C ALA A 214 18.56 -25.41 11.49
#